data_b7eee3562fc10d36122b5409e7535d79
#
_entry.id   b7eee3562fc10d36122b5409e7535d79
#
_cell.length_a   1.000
_cell.length_b   1.000
_cell.length_c   1.000
_cell.angle_alpha   90.00
_cell.angle_beta   90.00
_cell.angle_gamma   90.00
#
_symmetry.space_group_name_H-M   'P 1'
#
loop_
_entity.id
_entity.type
_entity.pdbx_description
1 polymer ?
#
loop_
_entity_poly.entity_id
_entity_poly.type
_entity_poly.pdbx_seq_one_letter_code
_entity_poly.pdbx_strand_id
1 'polypeptide(L)'
;MNRVRTTFVAAAALLALGGCATVQGWLPKREAQAAPAAAPAAVPASTERPTLVVTIVIDQFSANLFNQYRDDFTGGLATLARQGRVHANGFQQHGLTETCPGHSTVLTGMNPTRTGIPANDWIDPATGKEVYCLFAPQNHLAHGDDTTDNGVVGPDQLQATTLADWLKAASPQSRVYAVSGKDRGAINLNGHRGDGAYWFTDGFGFTTYVEPGQTAEGRLQPVAALNRRIMERLRATPPSWTYTHDACRRLDGEWQINGRTFNSSLPPQNFAVDNSPILDELTLEAATELLETQQLGRRGTVDMLGVSLSGTDRIGHGYGTQGPEMCEQMFRLDAALGRFLERLPQGTVVVLTADHGGSDFVERLAVRGYPHAHRADPQRLAAINETLKAQFGVADGPLSSGGSGLVVGDKDQKALPEPLRARIIEAALPLLRANPDVAFAESRDVLLGEPLPPADLTPDLMTVRQRMRLSTVAGRSPDIIVALSENVVSGGRVGGTISNHGTPWDYDRRVPIIFWWPGAEGQERFLPIRTIDISPTLAPIIGVQTPAGLDGRCIDLQAPGGSTCPAVR
;
A
#
# COMPACT_ATOMS: atom_id res chain seq x y z
N MET A 1 -43.67 -0.52 55.69
CA MET A 1 -45.13 -0.81 55.68
C MET A 1 -45.66 -0.60 54.30
N ASN A 2 -46.31 -1.61 53.87
CA ASN A 2 -47.18 -1.88 52.75
C ASN A 2 -46.57 -2.11 51.36
N ARG A 3 -46.59 -3.41 51.10
CA ARG A 3 -46.57 -4.06 49.78
C ARG A 3 -47.95 -3.83 49.09
N VAL A 4 -47.97 -3.69 47.77
CA VAL A 4 -49.05 -4.23 46.94
C VAL A 4 -48.46 -4.84 45.66
N ARG A 5 -48.71 -6.12 45.48
CA ARG A 5 -48.60 -6.94 44.27
C ARG A 5 -49.90 -6.79 43.46
N THR A 6 -49.87 -6.85 42.15
CA THR A 6 -50.93 -7.44 41.27
C THR A 6 -50.35 -7.58 39.87
N THR A 7 -50.07 -8.70 39.37
CA THR A 7 -50.78 -9.83 38.75
C THR A 7 -51.13 -9.62 37.27
N PHE A 8 -50.63 -10.55 36.47
CA PHE A 8 -50.85 -10.82 35.07
C PHE A 8 -52.32 -11.01 34.73
N VAL A 9 -52.76 -10.57 33.52
CA VAL A 9 -53.80 -11.26 32.75
C VAL A 9 -53.41 -11.25 31.27
N ALA A 10 -53.27 -12.43 30.72
CA ALA A 10 -53.27 -12.69 29.29
C ALA A 10 -54.72 -12.82 28.77
N ALA A 11 -55.01 -12.26 27.63
CA ALA A 11 -56.23 -12.60 26.88
C ALA A 11 -55.88 -12.69 25.38
N ALA A 12 -55.97 -13.92 24.91
CA ALA A 12 -56.08 -14.23 23.50
C ALA A 12 -57.54 -14.11 23.08
N ALA A 13 -57.81 -13.56 21.90
CA ALA A 13 -59.08 -13.75 21.20
C ALA A 13 -58.85 -13.73 19.69
N LEU A 14 -59.33 -14.80 19.10
CA LEU A 14 -59.38 -15.14 17.67
C LEU A 14 -60.61 -14.47 16.99
N LEU A 15 -60.50 -14.38 15.66
CA LEU A 15 -61.53 -14.38 14.60
C LEU A 15 -62.24 -13.05 14.25
N ALA A 16 -62.12 -12.62 13.00
CA ALA A 16 -63.15 -12.88 11.97
C ALA A 16 -62.71 -12.42 10.59
N LEU A 17 -62.98 -13.27 9.65
CA LEU A 17 -62.97 -13.09 8.20
C LEU A 17 -63.97 -12.02 7.73
N GLY A 18 -63.63 -11.29 6.68
CA GLY A 18 -64.64 -10.68 5.83
C GLY A 18 -64.19 -9.44 5.08
N GLY A 19 -64.14 -9.50 3.78
CA GLY A 19 -64.29 -8.34 2.94
C GLY A 19 -63.21 -8.13 1.87
N CYS A 20 -63.30 -8.86 0.75
CA CYS A 20 -62.71 -8.40 -0.52
C CYS A 20 -63.31 -7.05 -0.94
N ALA A 21 -62.51 -6.04 -1.06
CA ALA A 21 -62.80 -4.87 -1.88
C ALA A 21 -61.62 -4.70 -2.87
N THR A 22 -61.92 -4.96 -4.13
CA THR A 22 -61.07 -4.70 -5.28
C THR A 22 -60.78 -3.20 -5.39
N VAL A 23 -59.53 -2.80 -5.16
CA VAL A 23 -59.00 -1.52 -5.65
C VAL A 23 -58.17 -1.82 -6.90
N GLN A 24 -58.83 -1.74 -8.05
CA GLN A 24 -58.14 -1.60 -9.34
C GLN A 24 -57.74 -0.15 -9.55
N GLY A 25 -56.49 0.06 -9.87
CA GLY A 25 -56.09 1.31 -10.50
C GLY A 25 -54.78 1.89 -9.97
N TRP A 26 -53.85 2.02 -10.90
CA TRP A 26 -52.63 2.81 -10.87
C TRP A 26 -51.34 2.11 -10.38
N LEU A 27 -50.88 1.16 -11.21
CA LEU A 27 -49.47 0.90 -11.37
C LEU A 27 -49.07 1.30 -12.81
N PRO A 28 -47.99 2.07 -13.04
CA PRO A 28 -47.52 2.32 -14.38
C PRO A 28 -47.02 1.01 -15.00
N LYS A 29 -47.37 0.76 -16.26
CA LYS A 29 -46.89 -0.38 -17.04
C LYS A 29 -45.37 -0.30 -17.09
N ARG A 30 -44.71 -1.27 -16.49
CA ARG A 30 -43.27 -1.53 -16.76
C ARG A 30 -43.20 -1.95 -18.23
N GLU A 31 -42.53 -1.14 -19.04
CA GLU A 31 -42.02 -1.59 -20.35
C GLU A 31 -41.12 -2.80 -20.12
N ALA A 32 -41.31 -3.83 -20.92
CA ALA A 32 -40.51 -5.04 -20.87
C ALA A 32 -39.05 -4.67 -21.22
N GLN A 33 -38.20 -4.63 -20.21
CA GLN A 33 -36.77 -4.51 -20.39
C GLN A 33 -36.31 -5.74 -21.21
N ALA A 34 -35.67 -5.51 -22.33
CA ALA A 34 -35.02 -6.55 -23.13
C ALA A 34 -34.15 -7.42 -22.23
N ALA A 35 -34.25 -8.73 -22.39
CA ALA A 35 -33.41 -9.66 -21.63
C ALA A 35 -31.94 -9.30 -21.85
N PRO A 36 -31.10 -9.28 -20.80
CA PRO A 36 -29.68 -9.02 -20.96
C PRO A 36 -29.09 -10.05 -21.92
N ALA A 37 -28.25 -9.56 -22.85
CA ALA A 37 -27.51 -10.42 -23.77
C ALA A 37 -26.81 -11.55 -22.97
N ALA A 38 -26.91 -12.78 -23.46
CA ALA A 38 -26.28 -13.93 -22.84
C ALA A 38 -24.79 -13.63 -22.59
N ALA A 39 -24.37 -13.80 -21.34
CA ALA A 39 -22.96 -13.68 -20.99
C ALA A 39 -22.14 -14.62 -21.90
N PRO A 40 -20.96 -14.19 -22.38
CA PRO A 40 -20.09 -15.06 -23.14
C PRO A 40 -19.83 -16.35 -22.35
N ALA A 41 -19.89 -17.49 -23.03
CA ALA A 41 -19.68 -18.80 -22.43
C ALA A 41 -18.35 -18.79 -21.66
N ALA A 42 -18.38 -19.21 -20.38
CA ALA A 42 -17.20 -19.32 -19.55
C ALA A 42 -16.18 -20.22 -20.25
N VAL A 43 -14.99 -19.68 -20.50
CA VAL A 43 -13.84 -20.46 -20.97
C VAL A 43 -13.48 -21.44 -19.85
N PRO A 44 -13.37 -22.75 -20.10
CA PRO A 44 -13.01 -23.72 -19.06
C PRO A 44 -11.67 -23.30 -18.45
N ALA A 45 -11.62 -23.19 -17.11
CA ALA A 45 -10.39 -22.89 -16.39
C ALA A 45 -9.36 -24.00 -16.69
N SER A 46 -8.16 -23.60 -17.13
CA SER A 46 -7.07 -24.51 -17.40
C SER A 46 -6.65 -25.22 -16.10
N THR A 47 -6.52 -26.54 -16.14
CA THR A 47 -5.92 -27.34 -15.04
C THR A 47 -4.39 -27.32 -15.09
N GLU A 48 -3.80 -26.60 -16.04
CA GLU A 48 -2.36 -26.44 -16.19
C GLU A 48 -1.81 -25.37 -15.25
N ARG A 49 -0.55 -25.55 -14.81
CA ARG A 49 0.13 -24.56 -13.99
C ARG A 49 0.18 -23.21 -14.72
N PRO A 50 0.02 -22.09 -13.99
CA PRO A 50 0.20 -20.77 -14.59
C PRO A 50 1.58 -20.62 -15.22
N THR A 51 1.64 -19.89 -16.32
CA THR A 51 2.88 -19.54 -17.00
C THR A 51 3.35 -18.12 -16.66
N LEU A 52 2.48 -17.32 -16.03
CA LEU A 52 2.78 -15.96 -15.60
C LEU A 52 2.13 -15.65 -14.25
N VAL A 53 2.90 -15.03 -13.35
CA VAL A 53 2.38 -14.37 -12.15
C VAL A 53 2.51 -12.86 -12.35
N VAL A 54 1.40 -12.15 -12.19
CA VAL A 54 1.39 -10.67 -12.17
C VAL A 54 1.02 -10.21 -10.77
N THR A 55 1.92 -9.46 -10.12
CA THR A 55 1.68 -8.84 -8.82
C THR A 55 1.45 -7.36 -9.02
N ILE A 56 0.23 -6.88 -8.75
CA ILE A 56 -0.14 -5.47 -8.85
C ILE A 56 -0.24 -4.91 -7.45
N VAL A 57 0.57 -3.89 -7.14
CA VAL A 57 0.50 -3.14 -5.89
C VAL A 57 0.08 -1.71 -6.23
N ILE A 58 -1.08 -1.27 -5.77
CA ILE A 58 -1.54 0.11 -5.91
C ILE A 58 -1.17 0.84 -4.62
N ASP A 59 -0.16 1.69 -4.70
CA ASP A 59 0.40 2.46 -3.57
C ASP A 59 -0.70 3.33 -2.92
N GLN A 60 -0.86 3.24 -1.60
CA GLN A 60 -1.88 3.93 -0.78
C GLN A 60 -3.34 3.53 -1.09
N PHE A 61 -3.58 2.37 -1.71
CA PHE A 61 -4.94 1.96 -2.06
C PHE A 61 -5.63 1.25 -0.89
N SER A 62 -6.25 2.05 -0.01
CA SER A 62 -6.97 1.53 1.15
C SER A 62 -8.19 0.70 0.76
N ALA A 63 -8.58 -0.25 1.63
CA ALA A 63 -9.87 -0.93 1.51
C ALA A 63 -11.06 0.04 1.50
N ASN A 64 -10.91 1.22 2.13
CA ASN A 64 -11.93 2.26 2.11
C ASN A 64 -12.12 2.84 0.69
N LEU A 65 -11.03 3.18 -0.01
CA LEU A 65 -11.09 3.64 -1.41
C LEU A 65 -11.67 2.56 -2.32
N PHE A 66 -11.20 1.32 -2.19
CA PHE A 66 -11.75 0.21 -2.98
C PHE A 66 -13.26 0.07 -2.78
N ASN A 67 -13.73 0.00 -1.53
CA ASN A 67 -15.15 -0.18 -1.23
C ASN A 67 -16.01 1.03 -1.63
N GLN A 68 -15.45 2.24 -1.60
CA GLN A 68 -16.15 3.46 -1.98
C GLN A 68 -16.51 3.49 -3.48
N TYR A 69 -15.64 2.97 -4.35
CA TYR A 69 -15.79 3.06 -5.80
C TYR A 69 -16.08 1.72 -6.49
N ARG A 70 -16.04 0.57 -5.77
CA ARG A 70 -16.05 -0.76 -6.39
C ARG A 70 -17.30 -1.04 -7.25
N ASP A 71 -18.44 -0.48 -6.90
CA ASP A 71 -19.69 -0.69 -7.63
C ASP A 71 -19.78 0.17 -8.89
N ASP A 72 -19.05 1.29 -8.94
CA ASP A 72 -19.00 2.24 -10.05
C ASP A 72 -17.91 1.90 -11.09
N PHE A 73 -16.96 1.03 -10.75
CA PHE A 73 -15.91 0.59 -11.67
C PHE A 73 -16.48 -0.21 -12.84
N THR A 74 -15.89 -0.02 -14.03
CA THR A 74 -16.30 -0.68 -15.29
C THR A 74 -15.14 -1.35 -16.04
N GLY A 75 -13.89 -1.14 -15.60
CA GLY A 75 -12.66 -1.61 -16.22
C GLY A 75 -11.99 -2.77 -15.49
N GLY A 76 -10.68 -2.63 -15.22
CA GLY A 76 -9.87 -3.70 -14.62
C GLY A 76 -10.18 -3.96 -13.15
N LEU A 77 -10.40 -2.91 -12.35
CA LEU A 77 -10.81 -3.06 -10.95
C LEU A 77 -12.21 -3.71 -10.87
N ALA A 78 -13.13 -3.36 -11.77
CA ALA A 78 -14.42 -4.05 -11.90
C ALA A 78 -14.26 -5.55 -12.22
N THR A 79 -13.38 -5.88 -13.15
CA THR A 79 -13.09 -7.27 -13.52
C THR A 79 -12.57 -8.05 -12.31
N LEU A 80 -11.58 -7.51 -11.63
CA LEU A 80 -10.98 -8.12 -10.44
C LEU A 80 -11.99 -8.24 -9.28
N ALA A 81 -12.80 -7.21 -9.05
CA ALA A 81 -13.81 -7.21 -7.98
C ALA A 81 -14.94 -8.22 -8.24
N ARG A 82 -15.37 -8.39 -9.50
CA ARG A 82 -16.49 -9.25 -9.84
C ARG A 82 -16.13 -10.70 -10.15
N GLN A 83 -14.90 -10.94 -10.62
CA GLN A 83 -14.44 -12.27 -11.06
C GLN A 83 -13.34 -12.84 -10.15
N GLY A 84 -12.71 -12.03 -9.29
CA GLY A 84 -11.62 -12.45 -8.42
C GLY A 84 -12.08 -13.12 -7.12
N ARG A 85 -11.12 -13.73 -6.42
CA ARG A 85 -11.21 -14.09 -5.00
C ARG A 85 -10.89 -12.84 -4.19
N VAL A 86 -11.94 -12.10 -3.81
CA VAL A 86 -11.81 -10.78 -3.13
C VAL A 86 -11.78 -11.01 -1.63
N HIS A 87 -10.65 -10.69 -1.00
CA HIS A 87 -10.53 -10.64 0.45
C HIS A 87 -10.75 -9.18 0.91
N ALA A 88 -11.98 -8.88 1.33
CA ALA A 88 -12.38 -7.54 1.73
C ALA A 88 -11.68 -7.07 3.04
N ASN A 89 -11.19 -8.03 3.84
CA ASN A 89 -10.43 -7.81 5.07
C ASN A 89 -8.96 -8.21 4.88
N GLY A 90 -8.28 -7.57 3.93
CA GLY A 90 -6.83 -7.65 3.78
C GLY A 90 -6.13 -6.62 4.68
N PHE A 91 -4.94 -6.98 5.18
CA PHE A 91 -4.19 -6.10 6.07
C PHE A 91 -2.68 -6.13 5.81
N GLN A 92 -2.06 -4.96 5.91
CA GLN A 92 -0.69 -4.87 6.38
C GLN A 92 -0.70 -5.19 7.88
N GLN A 93 0.05 -6.21 8.29
CA GLN A 93 -0.01 -6.67 9.69
C GLN A 93 0.75 -5.75 10.64
N HIS A 94 1.81 -5.12 10.16
CA HIS A 94 2.68 -4.20 10.90
C HIS A 94 2.04 -2.82 11.12
N GLY A 95 2.68 -1.98 11.94
CA GLY A 95 2.15 -0.68 12.36
C GLY A 95 2.72 0.52 11.65
N LEU A 96 3.85 0.38 10.93
CA LEU A 96 4.45 1.45 10.14
C LEU A 96 4.15 1.19 8.67
N THR A 97 3.15 1.86 8.18
CA THR A 97 2.52 1.63 6.89
C THR A 97 3.05 2.64 5.86
N GLU A 98 4.32 2.45 5.52
CA GLU A 98 5.03 3.21 4.49
C GLU A 98 5.34 2.35 3.27
N THR A 99 5.72 2.99 2.16
CA THR A 99 5.93 2.30 0.86
C THR A 99 6.97 1.18 0.95
N CYS A 100 8.18 1.44 1.49
CA CYS A 100 9.23 0.42 1.56
C CYS A 100 8.85 -0.78 2.42
N PRO A 101 8.46 -0.62 3.70
CA PRO A 101 8.05 -1.76 4.52
C PRO A 101 6.84 -2.48 3.92
N GLY A 102 5.85 -1.75 3.40
CA GLY A 102 4.66 -2.34 2.79
C GLY A 102 5.00 -3.22 1.58
N HIS A 103 5.74 -2.70 0.60
CA HIS A 103 6.19 -3.48 -0.57
C HIS A 103 7.05 -4.68 -0.17
N SER A 104 7.92 -4.51 0.83
CA SER A 104 8.81 -5.59 1.29
C SER A 104 8.04 -6.81 1.82
N THR A 105 6.81 -6.63 2.31
CA THR A 105 5.99 -7.74 2.85
C THR A 105 5.37 -8.61 1.76
N VAL A 106 4.98 -8.02 0.62
CA VAL A 106 4.11 -8.64 -0.39
C VAL A 106 4.70 -9.91 -0.98
N LEU A 107 5.97 -9.87 -1.38
CA LEU A 107 6.62 -11.02 -2.02
C LEU A 107 7.62 -11.75 -1.12
N THR A 108 7.94 -11.25 0.08
CA THR A 108 8.77 -11.98 1.05
C THR A 108 7.99 -12.93 1.93
N GLY A 109 6.71 -12.63 2.21
CA GLY A 109 5.91 -13.36 3.19
C GLY A 109 6.35 -13.12 4.63
N MET A 110 7.05 -12.00 4.89
CA MET A 110 7.60 -11.63 6.20
C MET A 110 7.25 -10.20 6.58
N ASN A 111 7.11 -9.93 7.88
CA ASN A 111 6.90 -8.59 8.42
C ASN A 111 8.22 -7.77 8.43
N PRO A 112 8.15 -6.44 8.52
CA PRO A 112 9.31 -5.55 8.54
C PRO A 112 10.40 -5.93 9.54
N THR A 113 10.04 -6.38 10.74
CA THR A 113 11.01 -6.87 11.75
C THR A 113 11.92 -8.00 11.23
N ARG A 114 11.55 -8.68 10.13
CA ARG A 114 12.29 -9.77 9.50
C ARG A 114 12.75 -9.44 8.07
N THR A 115 12.04 -8.56 7.35
CA THR A 115 12.55 -8.06 6.07
C THR A 115 13.70 -7.10 6.26
N GLY A 116 13.87 -6.55 7.47
CA GLY A 116 14.89 -5.57 7.79
C GLY A 116 14.53 -4.13 7.37
N ILE A 117 13.34 -3.89 6.84
CA ILE A 117 12.91 -2.59 6.31
C ILE A 117 11.85 -1.97 7.25
N PRO A 118 12.25 -1.14 8.25
CA PRO A 118 11.31 -0.56 9.22
C PRO A 118 10.51 0.62 8.66
N ALA A 119 11.09 1.41 7.74
CA ALA A 119 10.56 2.66 7.20
C ALA A 119 11.14 2.90 5.80
N ASN A 120 10.73 4.00 5.14
CA ASN A 120 11.37 4.44 3.89
C ASN A 120 12.82 4.88 4.13
N ASP A 121 13.07 5.48 5.28
CA ASP A 121 14.38 5.98 5.70
C ASP A 121 14.56 5.76 7.19
N TRP A 122 15.80 5.63 7.64
CA TRP A 122 16.15 5.61 9.07
C TRP A 122 17.49 6.28 9.31
N ILE A 123 17.73 6.70 10.54
CA ILE A 123 19.01 7.29 10.94
C ILE A 123 19.96 6.18 11.39
N ASP A 124 21.13 6.12 10.76
CA ASP A 124 22.23 5.26 11.25
C ASP A 124 22.77 5.86 12.57
N PRO A 125 22.66 5.14 13.69
CA PRO A 125 23.03 5.68 14.99
C PRO A 125 24.53 5.99 15.14
N ALA A 126 25.39 5.34 14.34
CA ALA A 126 26.83 5.55 14.41
C ALA A 126 27.26 6.82 13.68
N THR A 127 26.63 7.15 12.57
CA THR A 127 26.98 8.28 11.71
C THR A 127 26.06 9.49 11.86
N GLY A 128 24.84 9.30 12.35
CA GLY A 128 23.77 10.29 12.37
C GLY A 128 23.18 10.59 10.99
N LYS A 129 23.58 9.84 9.97
CA LYS A 129 23.09 10.04 8.60
C LYS A 129 21.82 9.25 8.34
N GLU A 130 20.98 9.81 7.49
CA GLU A 130 19.84 9.12 6.94
C GLU A 130 20.29 8.02 5.97
N VAL A 131 19.68 6.84 6.08
CA VAL A 131 19.87 5.69 5.21
C VAL A 131 18.54 5.39 4.52
N TYR A 132 18.54 5.47 3.20
CA TYR A 132 17.38 5.12 2.40
C TYR A 132 17.17 3.59 2.36
N CYS A 133 15.92 3.15 2.36
CA CYS A 133 15.57 1.71 2.39
C CYS A 133 16.10 0.88 1.19
N LEU A 134 16.59 1.54 0.16
CA LEU A 134 17.23 0.91 -1.01
C LEU A 134 18.71 1.27 -1.15
N PHE A 135 19.32 1.88 -0.15
CA PHE A 135 20.71 2.31 -0.25
C PHE A 135 21.65 1.16 -0.62
N ALA A 136 22.37 1.30 -1.75
CA ALA A 136 23.29 0.33 -2.33
C ALA A 136 24.49 1.07 -2.94
N PRO A 137 25.50 1.45 -2.15
CA PRO A 137 26.55 2.41 -2.53
C PRO A 137 27.48 1.93 -3.65
N GLN A 138 27.43 0.64 -4.02
CA GLN A 138 28.20 0.08 -5.14
C GLN A 138 27.51 0.27 -6.49
N ASN A 139 26.22 0.62 -6.50
CA ASN A 139 25.42 0.80 -7.71
C ASN A 139 25.44 2.27 -8.18
N HIS A 140 24.97 2.50 -9.39
CA HIS A 140 24.67 3.83 -9.91
C HIS A 140 23.36 3.81 -10.72
N LEU A 141 22.78 4.96 -11.02
CA LEU A 141 21.59 5.05 -11.87
C LEU A 141 21.97 4.95 -13.35
N ALA A 142 21.14 4.26 -14.11
CA ALA A 142 21.29 4.27 -15.58
C ALA A 142 20.97 5.66 -16.18
N HIS A 143 20.07 6.41 -15.51
CA HIS A 143 19.80 7.82 -15.75
C HIS A 143 19.25 8.44 -14.46
N GLY A 144 19.92 9.48 -13.96
CA GLY A 144 19.57 10.16 -12.70
C GLY A 144 20.77 10.81 -12.05
N ASP A 145 20.59 11.30 -10.84
CA ASP A 145 21.64 11.94 -10.02
C ASP A 145 22.16 10.94 -8.98
N ASP A 146 23.37 10.43 -9.20
CA ASP A 146 24.08 9.52 -8.30
C ASP A 146 24.74 10.23 -7.11
N THR A 147 24.72 11.55 -7.07
CA THR A 147 25.41 12.34 -6.02
C THR A 147 24.61 12.41 -4.73
N THR A 148 23.37 11.98 -4.73
CA THR A 148 22.49 11.89 -3.56
C THR A 148 22.45 10.47 -3.01
N ASP A 149 22.20 10.30 -1.71
CA ASP A 149 22.04 8.99 -1.07
C ASP A 149 20.89 8.17 -1.69
N ASN A 150 19.90 8.84 -2.29
CA ASN A 150 18.80 8.23 -3.03
C ASN A 150 19.15 7.91 -4.50
N GLY A 151 20.32 8.30 -4.98
CA GLY A 151 20.83 8.02 -6.33
C GLY A 151 21.55 6.68 -6.46
N VAL A 152 21.90 6.03 -5.34
CA VAL A 152 22.62 4.74 -5.31
C VAL A 152 21.72 3.67 -4.69
N VAL A 153 20.91 3.04 -5.52
CA VAL A 153 19.83 2.14 -5.07
C VAL A 153 19.99 0.71 -5.56
N GLY A 154 19.41 -0.21 -4.78
CA GLY A 154 19.40 -1.64 -5.07
C GLY A 154 18.65 -2.41 -3.98
N PRO A 155 18.59 -3.74 -4.05
CA PRO A 155 17.87 -4.57 -3.07
C PRO A 155 18.65 -4.85 -1.78
N ASP A 156 19.84 -4.26 -1.57
CA ASP A 156 20.81 -4.66 -0.52
C ASP A 156 20.29 -4.53 0.91
N GLN A 157 19.38 -3.59 1.15
CA GLN A 157 18.80 -3.40 2.48
C GLN A 157 17.74 -4.45 2.83
N LEU A 158 17.17 -5.12 1.83
CA LEU A 158 16.18 -6.18 2.02
C LEU A 158 16.87 -7.47 2.50
N GLN A 159 16.60 -7.87 3.76
CA GLN A 159 17.25 -9.04 4.38
C GLN A 159 16.54 -10.37 4.06
N ALA A 160 15.33 -10.33 3.54
CA ALA A 160 14.53 -11.50 3.21
C ALA A 160 14.50 -11.74 1.70
N THR A 161 14.50 -13.01 1.29
CA THR A 161 14.29 -13.38 -0.13
C THR A 161 12.80 -13.29 -0.50
N THR A 162 12.54 -13.03 -1.77
CA THR A 162 11.21 -12.86 -2.34
C THR A 162 10.75 -14.08 -3.14
N LEU A 163 9.46 -14.15 -3.48
CA LEU A 163 8.93 -15.15 -4.42
C LEU A 163 9.68 -15.13 -5.77
N ALA A 164 10.13 -13.95 -6.21
CA ALA A 164 10.95 -13.78 -7.39
C ALA A 164 12.30 -14.52 -7.26
N ASP A 165 12.96 -14.37 -6.11
CA ASP A 165 14.22 -15.06 -5.81
C ASP A 165 14.04 -16.59 -5.74
N TRP A 166 12.92 -17.05 -5.15
CA TRP A 166 12.61 -18.47 -5.06
C TRP A 166 12.34 -19.06 -6.44
N LEU A 167 11.60 -18.33 -7.30
CA LEU A 167 11.35 -18.74 -8.67
C LEU A 167 12.66 -18.82 -9.47
N LYS A 168 13.51 -17.80 -9.40
CA LYS A 168 14.81 -17.79 -10.10
C LYS A 168 15.76 -18.88 -9.60
N ALA A 169 15.70 -19.25 -8.33
CA ALA A 169 16.46 -20.37 -7.78
C ALA A 169 15.96 -21.72 -8.30
N ALA A 170 14.65 -21.91 -8.41
CA ALA A 170 14.03 -23.14 -8.92
C ALA A 170 14.07 -23.25 -10.45
N SER A 171 14.02 -22.13 -11.16
CA SER A 171 13.97 -22.03 -12.62
C SER A 171 14.81 -20.82 -13.09
N PRO A 172 16.12 -20.98 -13.28
CA PRO A 172 17.01 -19.88 -13.68
C PRO A 172 16.65 -19.21 -15.02
N GLN A 173 15.94 -19.92 -15.92
CA GLN A 173 15.45 -19.41 -17.20
C GLN A 173 14.15 -18.61 -17.10
N SER A 174 13.47 -18.62 -15.95
CA SER A 174 12.31 -17.75 -15.69
C SER A 174 12.71 -16.28 -15.79
N ARG A 175 11.86 -15.46 -16.36
CA ARG A 175 12.04 -14.01 -16.43
C ARG A 175 11.24 -13.32 -15.34
N VAL A 176 11.90 -12.39 -14.66
CA VAL A 176 11.31 -11.60 -13.58
C VAL A 176 11.58 -10.13 -13.84
N TYR A 177 10.55 -9.37 -14.07
CA TYR A 177 10.62 -7.93 -14.28
C TYR A 177 9.68 -7.21 -13.33
N ALA A 178 10.02 -5.96 -12.98
CA ALA A 178 9.13 -5.10 -12.22
C ALA A 178 9.17 -3.66 -12.76
N VAL A 179 8.05 -2.97 -12.67
CA VAL A 179 7.91 -1.58 -13.09
C VAL A 179 7.07 -0.80 -12.11
N SER A 180 7.41 0.47 -11.87
CA SER A 180 6.71 1.34 -10.92
C SER A 180 6.83 2.82 -11.27
N GLY A 181 6.05 3.66 -10.60
CA GLY A 181 6.29 5.10 -10.53
C GLY A 181 7.37 5.51 -9.54
N LYS A 182 7.78 4.58 -8.64
CA LYS A 182 8.83 4.77 -7.61
C LYS A 182 9.83 3.63 -7.67
N ASP A 183 11.11 3.92 -7.43
CA ASP A 183 12.22 2.95 -7.33
C ASP A 183 11.90 1.80 -6.36
N ARG A 184 11.46 2.14 -5.14
CA ARG A 184 11.17 1.18 -4.07
C ARG A 184 10.00 0.24 -4.37
N GLY A 185 9.03 0.68 -5.17
CA GLY A 185 7.98 -0.21 -5.68
C GLY A 185 8.53 -1.24 -6.65
N ALA A 186 9.36 -0.83 -7.60
CA ALA A 186 9.95 -1.73 -8.59
C ALA A 186 10.97 -2.69 -7.97
N ILE A 187 11.92 -2.19 -7.18
CA ILE A 187 13.05 -2.98 -6.66
C ILE A 187 12.58 -4.04 -5.67
N ASN A 188 11.66 -3.71 -4.73
CA ASN A 188 11.13 -4.70 -3.79
C ASN A 188 10.32 -5.82 -4.48
N LEU A 189 9.59 -5.51 -5.56
CA LEU A 189 8.86 -6.53 -6.33
C LEU A 189 9.78 -7.38 -7.22
N ASN A 190 10.93 -6.83 -7.63
CA ASN A 190 11.92 -7.55 -8.45
C ASN A 190 12.78 -8.52 -7.61
N GLY A 191 12.94 -8.24 -6.31
CA GLY A 191 13.82 -9.01 -5.42
C GLY A 191 15.30 -8.85 -5.77
N HIS A 192 16.14 -9.78 -5.25
CA HIS A 192 17.59 -9.75 -5.43
C HIS A 192 18.05 -10.32 -6.78
N ARG A 193 17.22 -11.17 -7.43
CA ARG A 193 17.62 -11.96 -8.61
C ARG A 193 16.79 -11.68 -9.85
N GLY A 194 15.93 -10.66 -9.81
CA GLY A 194 15.12 -10.29 -10.95
C GLY A 194 15.96 -9.75 -12.12
N ASP A 195 15.41 -9.86 -13.33
CA ASP A 195 16.11 -9.48 -14.57
C ASP A 195 16.08 -7.98 -14.82
N GLY A 196 15.08 -7.25 -14.26
CA GLY A 196 15.02 -5.78 -14.38
C GLY A 196 13.93 -5.13 -13.52
N ALA A 197 14.31 -4.06 -12.84
CA ALA A 197 13.42 -3.17 -12.10
C ALA A 197 13.48 -1.78 -12.73
N TYR A 198 12.33 -1.22 -13.13
CA TYR A 198 12.24 0.06 -13.82
C TYR A 198 11.26 0.99 -13.12
N TRP A 199 11.59 2.27 -13.04
CA TRP A 199 10.70 3.27 -12.47
C TRP A 199 10.75 4.57 -13.26
N PHE A 200 9.62 5.30 -13.22
CA PHE A 200 9.47 6.54 -13.97
C PHE A 200 10.34 7.66 -13.38
N THR A 201 10.99 8.40 -14.28
CA THR A 201 11.76 9.60 -13.96
C THR A 201 11.35 10.72 -14.92
N ASP A 202 11.02 11.87 -14.37
CA ASP A 202 10.57 13.01 -15.17
C ASP A 202 11.63 13.44 -16.18
N GLY A 203 11.20 13.84 -17.36
CA GLY A 203 12.12 14.27 -18.42
C GLY A 203 12.86 13.15 -19.17
N PHE A 204 12.79 11.88 -18.70
CA PHE A 204 13.50 10.76 -19.32
C PHE A 204 12.61 9.55 -19.66
N GLY A 205 11.65 9.21 -18.81
CA GLY A 205 10.87 7.97 -18.88
C GLY A 205 11.29 6.98 -17.79
N PHE A 206 11.44 5.71 -18.12
CA PHE A 206 11.79 4.66 -17.15
C PHE A 206 13.30 4.48 -17.05
N THR A 207 13.83 4.63 -15.84
CA THR A 207 15.22 4.36 -15.47
C THR A 207 15.36 3.06 -14.68
N THR A 208 16.60 2.70 -14.30
CA THR A 208 16.94 1.52 -13.50
C THR A 208 18.29 1.74 -12.80
N TYR A 209 18.64 0.90 -11.85
CA TYR A 209 19.99 0.84 -11.29
C TYR A 209 20.89 -0.06 -12.12
N VAL A 210 22.18 0.18 -12.00
CA VAL A 210 23.26 -0.52 -12.70
C VAL A 210 24.25 -1.05 -11.65
N GLU A 211 24.45 -2.35 -11.63
CA GLU A 211 25.39 -3.02 -10.72
C GLU A 211 26.82 -3.02 -11.29
N PRO A 212 27.85 -3.22 -10.47
CA PRO A 212 29.22 -3.34 -10.95
C PRO A 212 29.36 -4.37 -12.08
N GLY A 213 29.98 -3.94 -13.18
CA GLY A 213 30.21 -4.79 -14.36
C GLY A 213 29.06 -4.79 -15.39
N GLN A 214 27.95 -4.14 -15.10
CA GLN A 214 26.86 -3.90 -16.06
C GLN A 214 27.02 -2.55 -16.75
N THR A 215 26.24 -2.30 -17.82
CA THR A 215 26.20 -1.01 -18.52
C THR A 215 24.78 -0.42 -18.48
N ALA A 216 24.69 0.90 -18.38
CA ALA A 216 23.41 1.62 -18.41
C ALA A 216 22.61 1.32 -19.68
N GLU A 217 23.28 1.29 -20.85
CA GLU A 217 22.64 0.95 -22.14
C GLU A 217 22.03 -0.45 -22.12
N GLY A 218 22.79 -1.46 -21.65
CA GLY A 218 22.32 -2.84 -21.53
C GLY A 218 21.13 -2.98 -20.58
N ARG A 219 21.18 -2.29 -19.46
CA ARG A 219 20.08 -2.29 -18.45
C ARG A 219 18.82 -1.58 -18.96
N LEU A 220 18.96 -0.51 -19.73
CA LEU A 220 17.84 0.24 -20.29
C LEU A 220 17.23 -0.38 -21.57
N GLN A 221 17.92 -1.33 -22.22
CA GLN A 221 17.49 -1.90 -23.49
C GLN A 221 16.02 -2.36 -23.50
N PRO A 222 15.46 -3.02 -22.47
CA PRO A 222 14.06 -3.45 -22.45
C PRO A 222 13.02 -2.33 -22.53
N VAL A 223 13.37 -1.12 -22.10
CA VAL A 223 12.46 0.05 -22.06
C VAL A 223 12.90 1.20 -22.99
N ALA A 224 14.03 1.09 -23.69
CA ALA A 224 14.60 2.17 -24.47
C ALA A 224 13.68 2.67 -25.60
N ALA A 225 13.00 1.77 -26.31
CA ALA A 225 12.05 2.14 -27.38
C ALA A 225 10.80 2.82 -26.79
N LEU A 226 10.30 2.31 -25.68
CA LEU A 226 9.18 2.89 -24.94
C LEU A 226 9.51 4.31 -24.48
N ASN A 227 10.66 4.52 -23.85
CA ASN A 227 11.08 5.84 -23.37
C ASN A 227 11.07 6.89 -24.50
N ARG A 228 11.60 6.55 -25.68
CA ARG A 228 11.55 7.46 -26.83
C ARG A 228 10.10 7.83 -27.18
N ARG A 229 9.20 6.85 -27.30
CA ARG A 229 7.79 7.08 -27.65
C ARG A 229 7.07 7.93 -26.60
N ILE A 230 7.28 7.64 -25.31
CA ILE A 230 6.69 8.41 -24.21
C ILE A 230 7.18 9.86 -24.25
N MET A 231 8.48 10.08 -24.37
CA MET A 231 9.06 11.43 -24.34
C MET A 231 8.68 12.26 -25.56
N GLU A 232 8.59 11.64 -26.74
CA GLU A 232 8.09 12.30 -27.96
C GLU A 232 6.61 12.72 -27.78
N ARG A 233 5.78 11.81 -27.25
CA ARG A 233 4.36 12.09 -26.98
C ARG A 233 4.15 13.21 -25.97
N LEU A 234 4.85 13.17 -24.83
CA LEU A 234 4.73 14.18 -23.78
C LEU A 234 5.20 15.58 -24.24
N ARG A 235 6.22 15.64 -25.13
CA ARG A 235 6.67 16.90 -25.72
C ARG A 235 5.70 17.44 -26.77
N ALA A 236 5.13 16.54 -27.59
CA ALA A 236 4.20 16.95 -28.67
C ALA A 236 2.84 17.38 -28.11
N THR A 237 2.37 16.75 -27.05
CA THR A 237 1.07 17.01 -26.44
C THR A 237 1.24 17.01 -24.93
N PRO A 238 1.30 18.20 -24.31
CA PRO A 238 1.35 18.29 -22.85
C PRO A 238 0.19 17.53 -22.21
N PRO A 239 0.43 16.78 -21.15
CA PRO A 239 -0.60 16.01 -20.48
C PRO A 239 -1.69 16.92 -19.90
N SER A 240 -2.93 16.45 -19.93
CA SER A 240 -4.07 17.14 -19.33
C SER A 240 -4.72 16.27 -18.26
N TRP A 241 -5.23 16.93 -17.24
CA TRP A 241 -6.00 16.29 -16.17
C TRP A 241 -7.34 17.00 -16.01
N THR A 242 -8.37 16.41 -16.57
CA THR A 242 -9.71 16.98 -16.64
C THR A 242 -10.74 16.00 -16.15
N TYR A 243 -11.94 16.48 -15.84
CA TYR A 243 -13.06 15.62 -15.47
C TYR A 243 -13.46 14.69 -16.62
N THR A 244 -13.52 13.41 -16.32
CA THR A 244 -14.14 12.38 -17.17
C THR A 244 -15.44 11.87 -16.58
N HIS A 245 -15.68 12.14 -15.29
CA HIS A 245 -16.88 11.74 -14.55
C HIS A 245 -17.54 12.92 -13.81
N ASP A 246 -18.81 13.18 -14.07
CA ASP A 246 -19.55 14.25 -13.39
C ASP A 246 -19.68 14.04 -11.87
N ALA A 247 -19.63 12.78 -11.42
CA ALA A 247 -19.61 12.45 -9.99
C ALA A 247 -18.40 13.06 -9.29
N CYS A 248 -17.22 13.05 -9.94
CA CYS A 248 -16.00 13.62 -9.40
C CYS A 248 -16.09 15.16 -9.27
N ARG A 249 -16.66 15.84 -10.28
CA ARG A 249 -16.84 17.30 -10.25
C ARG A 249 -17.66 17.78 -9.05
N ARG A 250 -18.59 16.96 -8.56
CA ARG A 250 -19.40 17.30 -7.36
C ARG A 250 -18.61 17.32 -6.05
N LEU A 251 -17.35 16.86 -6.08
CA LEU A 251 -16.45 16.86 -4.93
C LEU A 251 -15.57 18.12 -4.87
N ASP A 252 -15.70 19.04 -5.84
CA ASP A 252 -15.00 20.33 -5.82
C ASP A 252 -15.25 21.07 -4.50
N GLY A 253 -14.22 21.70 -3.96
CA GLY A 253 -14.34 22.43 -2.72
C GLY A 253 -13.12 23.26 -2.37
N GLU A 254 -13.33 24.23 -1.47
CA GLU A 254 -12.28 25.08 -0.92
C GLU A 254 -12.05 24.74 0.56
N TRP A 255 -10.81 24.64 0.94
CA TRP A 255 -10.38 24.23 2.28
C TRP A 255 -9.31 25.16 2.83
N GLN A 256 -9.25 25.32 4.15
CA GLN A 256 -8.19 26.06 4.82
C GLN A 256 -7.21 25.08 5.49
N ILE A 257 -5.98 25.02 5.02
CA ILE A 257 -4.93 24.13 5.54
C ILE A 257 -3.79 24.98 6.07
N ASN A 258 -3.57 24.96 7.38
CA ASN A 258 -2.56 25.79 8.05
C ASN A 258 -2.61 27.26 7.60
N GLY A 259 -3.81 27.85 7.54
CA GLY A 259 -4.03 29.24 7.18
C GLY A 259 -3.83 29.57 5.69
N ARG A 260 -3.73 28.57 4.82
CA ARG A 260 -3.65 28.72 3.36
C ARG A 260 -4.86 28.08 2.69
N THR A 261 -5.39 28.76 1.67
CA THR A 261 -6.49 28.22 0.85
C THR A 261 -5.97 27.10 -0.05
N PHE A 262 -6.65 25.96 0.00
CA PHE A 262 -6.49 24.83 -0.90
C PHE A 262 -7.77 24.65 -1.72
N ASN A 263 -7.67 24.80 -3.05
CA ASN A 263 -8.75 24.55 -3.99
C ASN A 263 -8.63 23.14 -4.54
N SER A 264 -9.49 22.23 -4.06
CA SER A 264 -9.61 20.87 -4.56
C SER A 264 -10.54 20.88 -5.77
N SER A 265 -9.96 20.85 -6.98
CA SER A 265 -10.68 20.91 -8.27
C SER A 265 -9.75 20.56 -9.44
N LEU A 266 -10.32 20.22 -10.62
CA LEU A 266 -9.54 19.90 -11.82
C LEU A 266 -9.67 20.98 -12.93
N PRO A 267 -8.58 21.26 -13.64
CA PRO A 267 -7.23 20.74 -13.40
C PRO A 267 -6.62 21.32 -12.12
N PRO A 268 -5.88 20.54 -11.33
CA PRO A 268 -5.16 21.09 -10.21
C PRO A 268 -4.07 22.04 -10.71
N GLN A 269 -3.78 23.07 -9.91
CA GLN A 269 -2.72 24.01 -10.25
C GLN A 269 -1.35 23.35 -10.19
N ASN A 270 -0.55 23.51 -11.24
CA ASN A 270 0.84 23.05 -11.31
C ASN A 270 1.02 21.54 -11.03
N PHE A 271 0.15 20.70 -11.57
CA PHE A 271 0.37 19.27 -11.47
C PHE A 271 1.56 18.82 -12.36
N ALA A 272 2.36 17.90 -11.83
CA ALA A 272 3.39 17.18 -12.57
C ALA A 272 2.86 15.80 -13.01
N VAL A 273 3.51 15.17 -13.98
CA VAL A 273 3.15 13.82 -14.46
C VAL A 273 3.13 12.82 -13.31
N ASP A 274 4.13 12.87 -12.44
CA ASP A 274 4.28 11.99 -11.29
C ASP A 274 3.23 12.22 -10.18
N ASN A 275 2.56 13.38 -10.16
CA ASN A 275 1.46 13.71 -9.24
C ASN A 275 0.09 13.65 -9.92
N SER A 276 -0.08 12.75 -10.89
CA SER A 276 -1.30 12.66 -11.68
C SER A 276 -1.62 11.21 -12.07
N PRO A 277 -2.84 10.92 -12.55
CA PRO A 277 -3.21 9.60 -13.07
C PRO A 277 -2.33 9.11 -14.23
N ILE A 278 -1.64 10.03 -14.91
CA ILE A 278 -0.79 9.74 -16.06
C ILE A 278 0.39 8.85 -15.65
N LEU A 279 0.90 9.00 -14.43
CA LEU A 279 1.97 8.14 -13.92
C LEU A 279 1.61 6.65 -13.98
N ASP A 280 0.41 6.30 -13.51
CA ASP A 280 -0.06 4.91 -13.51
C ASP A 280 -0.38 4.42 -14.93
N GLU A 281 -0.90 5.30 -15.80
CA GLU A 281 -1.11 4.97 -17.22
C GLU A 281 0.22 4.65 -17.92
N LEU A 282 1.27 5.44 -17.68
CA LEU A 282 2.61 5.20 -18.22
C LEU A 282 3.24 3.93 -17.62
N THR A 283 3.04 3.68 -16.33
CA THR A 283 3.54 2.48 -15.66
C THR A 283 2.89 1.21 -16.24
N LEU A 284 1.59 1.23 -16.51
CA LEU A 284 0.89 0.12 -17.17
C LEU A 284 1.29 -0.04 -18.65
N GLU A 285 1.61 1.05 -19.34
CA GLU A 285 2.20 1.00 -20.69
C GLU A 285 3.57 0.30 -20.65
N ALA A 286 4.42 0.62 -19.66
CA ALA A 286 5.71 -0.04 -19.47
C ALA A 286 5.57 -1.52 -19.07
N ALA A 287 4.59 -1.85 -18.22
CA ALA A 287 4.27 -3.24 -17.90
C ALA A 287 3.87 -4.03 -19.15
N THR A 288 3.06 -3.42 -20.04
CA THR A 288 2.65 -4.01 -21.32
C THR A 288 3.84 -4.19 -22.27
N GLU A 289 4.72 -3.19 -22.37
CA GLU A 289 5.95 -3.29 -23.18
C GLU A 289 6.84 -4.45 -22.72
N LEU A 290 7.07 -4.57 -21.42
CA LEU A 290 7.85 -5.68 -20.85
C LEU A 290 7.17 -7.03 -21.07
N LEU A 291 5.86 -7.13 -20.87
CA LEU A 291 5.06 -8.33 -21.13
C LEU A 291 5.27 -8.83 -22.56
N GLU A 292 5.21 -7.93 -23.54
CA GLU A 292 5.28 -8.27 -24.97
C GLU A 292 6.70 -8.49 -25.45
N THR A 293 7.61 -7.56 -25.18
CA THR A 293 9.00 -7.63 -25.69
C THR A 293 9.80 -8.73 -25.02
N GLN A 294 9.53 -9.02 -23.73
CA GLN A 294 10.15 -10.11 -23.02
C GLN A 294 9.37 -11.43 -23.13
N GLN A 295 8.24 -11.45 -23.84
CA GLN A 295 7.37 -12.62 -24.06
C GLN A 295 7.00 -13.34 -22.75
N LEU A 296 6.69 -12.56 -21.70
CA LEU A 296 6.41 -13.13 -20.39
C LEU A 296 5.17 -14.04 -20.43
N GLY A 297 5.30 -15.22 -19.82
CA GLY A 297 4.27 -16.26 -19.80
C GLY A 297 4.05 -17.00 -21.12
N ARG A 298 4.90 -16.75 -22.16
CA ARG A 298 4.76 -17.34 -23.51
C ARG A 298 5.93 -18.24 -23.92
N ARG A 299 6.86 -18.51 -22.99
CA ARG A 299 8.11 -19.23 -23.30
C ARG A 299 8.16 -20.66 -22.77
N GLY A 300 7.05 -21.19 -22.24
CA GLY A 300 6.99 -22.53 -21.64
C GLY A 300 7.62 -22.63 -20.24
N THR A 301 7.96 -21.51 -19.65
CA THR A 301 8.42 -21.36 -18.26
C THR A 301 7.52 -20.43 -17.49
N VAL A 302 7.47 -20.54 -16.17
CA VAL A 302 6.77 -19.56 -15.33
C VAL A 302 7.62 -18.28 -15.29
N ASP A 303 6.99 -17.14 -15.59
CA ASP A 303 7.62 -15.82 -15.49
C ASP A 303 6.87 -14.97 -14.43
N MET A 304 7.47 -13.86 -13.99
CA MET A 304 6.84 -12.91 -13.07
C MET A 304 6.93 -11.48 -13.59
N LEU A 305 5.85 -10.72 -13.37
CA LEU A 305 5.80 -9.28 -13.62
C LEU A 305 5.24 -8.57 -12.38
N GLY A 306 6.07 -7.75 -11.74
CA GLY A 306 5.66 -6.84 -10.68
C GLY A 306 5.25 -5.49 -11.28
N VAL A 307 4.10 -4.98 -10.86
CA VAL A 307 3.58 -3.66 -11.29
C VAL A 307 3.17 -2.90 -10.04
N SER A 308 3.88 -1.82 -9.73
CA SER A 308 3.54 -0.95 -8.60
C SER A 308 3.06 0.41 -9.15
N LEU A 309 1.81 0.77 -8.84
CA LEU A 309 1.10 1.94 -9.35
C LEU A 309 1.14 3.03 -8.28
N SER A 310 1.92 4.08 -8.50
CA SER A 310 2.27 5.07 -7.48
C SER A 310 1.42 6.34 -7.52
N GLY A 311 0.54 6.49 -8.52
CA GLY A 311 -0.28 7.70 -8.71
C GLY A 311 -1.25 7.95 -7.57
N THR A 312 -1.87 6.90 -7.01
CA THR A 312 -2.83 7.03 -5.90
C THR A 312 -2.18 7.65 -4.67
N ASP A 313 -0.96 7.21 -4.31
CA ASP A 313 -0.22 7.77 -3.19
C ASP A 313 0.20 9.23 -3.42
N ARG A 314 0.79 9.51 -4.60
CA ARG A 314 1.19 10.88 -4.96
C ARG A 314 0.01 11.85 -4.90
N ILE A 315 -1.14 11.45 -5.43
CA ILE A 315 -2.38 12.23 -5.40
C ILE A 315 -2.92 12.33 -3.97
N GLY A 316 -2.88 11.24 -3.20
CA GLY A 316 -3.28 11.23 -1.79
C GLY A 316 -2.51 12.25 -0.96
N HIS A 317 -1.19 12.27 -1.10
CA HIS A 317 -0.34 13.25 -0.44
C HIS A 317 -0.64 14.70 -0.84
N GLY A 318 -0.81 14.96 -2.13
CA GLY A 318 -0.95 16.30 -2.68
C GLY A 318 -2.35 16.90 -2.54
N TYR A 319 -3.40 16.05 -2.58
CA TYR A 319 -4.79 16.48 -2.72
C TYR A 319 -5.76 15.82 -1.73
N GLY A 320 -5.30 14.83 -0.94
CA GLY A 320 -6.14 14.03 -0.07
C GLY A 320 -6.86 12.88 -0.81
N THR A 321 -7.56 12.04 -0.04
CA THR A 321 -8.17 10.81 -0.57
C THR A 321 -9.64 10.95 -0.96
N GLN A 322 -10.28 12.09 -0.68
CA GLN A 322 -11.73 12.26 -0.80
C GLN A 322 -12.14 13.45 -1.68
N GLY A 323 -11.22 13.94 -2.52
CA GLY A 323 -11.45 15.03 -3.46
C GLY A 323 -11.68 14.55 -4.90
N PRO A 324 -11.95 15.48 -5.81
CA PRO A 324 -12.15 15.21 -7.23
C PRO A 324 -10.90 14.60 -7.87
N GLU A 325 -9.70 14.94 -7.37
CA GLU A 325 -8.42 14.46 -7.88
C GLU A 325 -8.30 12.94 -7.67
N MET A 326 -8.60 12.46 -6.47
CA MET A 326 -8.60 11.02 -6.16
C MET A 326 -9.74 10.29 -6.88
N CYS A 327 -10.91 10.92 -6.98
CA CYS A 327 -12.04 10.33 -7.71
C CYS A 327 -11.67 10.05 -9.18
N GLU A 328 -11.11 11.02 -9.91
CA GLU A 328 -10.66 10.82 -11.29
C GLU A 328 -9.48 9.85 -11.39
N GLN A 329 -8.59 9.83 -10.40
CA GLN A 329 -7.54 8.82 -10.31
C GLN A 329 -8.14 7.41 -10.32
N MET A 330 -9.15 7.14 -9.51
CA MET A 330 -9.76 5.82 -9.39
C MET A 330 -10.38 5.34 -10.71
N PHE A 331 -11.12 6.20 -11.42
CA PHE A 331 -11.74 5.82 -12.69
C PHE A 331 -10.73 5.67 -13.83
N ARG A 332 -9.72 6.55 -13.90
CA ARG A 332 -8.67 6.45 -14.92
C ARG A 332 -7.79 5.21 -14.69
N LEU A 333 -7.48 4.91 -13.44
CA LEU A 333 -6.77 3.69 -13.05
C LEU A 333 -7.56 2.43 -13.42
N ASP A 334 -8.87 2.39 -13.11
CA ASP A 334 -9.75 1.29 -13.48
C ASP A 334 -9.74 1.03 -14.99
N ALA A 335 -9.90 2.09 -15.78
CA ALA A 335 -9.86 1.99 -17.25
C ALA A 335 -8.49 1.53 -17.79
N ALA A 336 -7.39 2.04 -17.21
CA ALA A 336 -6.04 1.65 -17.61
C ALA A 336 -5.73 0.19 -17.28
N LEU A 337 -6.12 -0.26 -16.10
CA LEU A 337 -6.02 -1.65 -15.68
C LEU A 337 -6.84 -2.57 -16.58
N GLY A 338 -8.03 -2.15 -17.03
CA GLY A 338 -8.83 -2.92 -17.99
C GLY A 338 -8.05 -3.24 -19.26
N ARG A 339 -7.45 -2.22 -19.86
CA ARG A 339 -6.62 -2.38 -21.07
C ARG A 339 -5.39 -3.26 -20.84
N PHE A 340 -4.78 -3.20 -19.66
CA PHE A 340 -3.65 -4.06 -19.31
C PHE A 340 -4.07 -5.53 -19.13
N LEU A 341 -5.16 -5.80 -18.40
CA LEU A 341 -5.64 -7.17 -18.18
C LEU A 341 -6.01 -7.90 -19.48
N GLU A 342 -6.53 -7.17 -20.47
CA GLU A 342 -6.84 -7.72 -21.81
C GLU A 342 -5.59 -8.20 -22.58
N ARG A 343 -4.40 -7.74 -22.21
CA ARG A 343 -3.12 -8.12 -22.85
C ARG A 343 -2.49 -9.38 -22.24
N LEU A 344 -2.97 -9.80 -21.08
CA LEU A 344 -2.41 -10.93 -20.34
C LEU A 344 -2.65 -12.27 -21.04
N PRO A 345 -1.68 -13.19 -21.10
CA PRO A 345 -1.89 -14.54 -21.62
C PRO A 345 -2.83 -15.34 -20.72
N GLN A 346 -3.48 -16.36 -21.30
CA GLN A 346 -4.49 -17.21 -20.62
C GLN A 346 -3.95 -17.90 -19.36
N GLY A 347 -2.68 -18.27 -19.32
CA GLY A 347 -2.04 -18.91 -18.17
C GLY A 347 -1.57 -17.94 -17.09
N THR A 348 -2.22 -16.77 -16.97
CA THR A 348 -1.84 -15.77 -15.97
C THR A 348 -2.60 -15.94 -14.66
N VAL A 349 -1.91 -15.81 -13.53
CA VAL A 349 -2.48 -15.52 -12.20
C VAL A 349 -2.11 -14.10 -11.82
N VAL A 350 -3.10 -13.31 -11.44
CA VAL A 350 -2.93 -11.94 -10.95
C VAL A 350 -3.22 -11.91 -9.45
N VAL A 351 -2.37 -11.22 -8.69
CA VAL A 351 -2.71 -10.73 -7.36
C VAL A 351 -2.68 -9.22 -7.37
N LEU A 352 -3.74 -8.60 -6.84
CA LEU A 352 -3.80 -7.15 -6.61
C LEU A 352 -3.89 -6.88 -5.11
N THR A 353 -3.08 -5.95 -4.63
CA THR A 353 -3.10 -5.46 -3.24
C THR A 353 -2.59 -4.01 -3.18
N ALA A 354 -2.36 -3.51 -1.98
CA ALA A 354 -1.66 -2.26 -1.72
C ALA A 354 -0.56 -2.47 -0.66
N ASP A 355 0.43 -1.63 -0.70
CA ASP A 355 1.51 -1.57 0.30
C ASP A 355 1.04 -0.93 1.61
N HIS A 356 0.10 -0.02 1.55
CA HIS A 356 -0.64 0.57 2.67
C HIS A 356 -1.91 1.27 2.15
N GLY A 357 -2.72 1.76 3.10
CA GLY A 357 -3.82 2.66 2.83
C GLY A 357 -3.42 4.13 3.08
N GLY A 358 -4.41 4.95 3.33
CA GLY A 358 -4.22 6.36 3.68
C GLY A 358 -5.52 6.99 4.13
N SER A 359 -5.40 8.06 4.90
CA SER A 359 -6.54 8.89 5.30
C SER A 359 -6.60 10.18 4.48
N ASP A 360 -7.72 10.87 4.60
CA ASP A 360 -7.85 12.22 4.03
C ASP A 360 -7.17 13.27 4.95
N PHE A 361 -6.99 14.50 4.46
CA PHE A 361 -6.48 15.55 5.32
C PHE A 361 -7.48 15.91 6.43
N VAL A 362 -6.95 16.23 7.59
CA VAL A 362 -7.72 16.32 8.84
C VAL A 362 -8.80 17.39 8.83
N GLU A 363 -8.63 18.47 8.08
CA GLU A 363 -9.61 19.54 7.97
C GLU A 363 -10.90 19.07 7.25
N ARG A 364 -10.76 18.19 6.23
CA ARG A 364 -11.91 17.57 5.56
C ARG A 364 -12.53 16.48 6.43
N LEU A 365 -11.72 15.68 7.13
CA LEU A 365 -12.21 14.67 8.07
C LEU A 365 -13.03 15.29 9.20
N ALA A 366 -12.58 16.41 9.77
CA ALA A 366 -13.26 17.08 10.88
C ALA A 366 -14.70 17.45 10.54
N VAL A 367 -14.97 17.95 9.31
CA VAL A 367 -16.33 18.29 8.88
C VAL A 367 -17.15 17.08 8.40
N ARG A 368 -16.49 15.94 8.13
CA ARG A 368 -17.12 14.70 7.68
C ARG A 368 -17.40 13.70 8.79
N GLY A 369 -17.40 14.14 10.05
CA GLY A 369 -17.81 13.32 11.19
C GLY A 369 -16.66 12.86 12.11
N TYR A 370 -15.44 13.33 11.88
CA TYR A 370 -14.27 13.06 12.73
C TYR A 370 -13.78 14.36 13.42
N PRO A 371 -14.59 14.95 14.34
CA PRO A 371 -14.33 16.30 14.89
C PRO A 371 -13.02 16.39 15.70
N HIS A 372 -12.44 15.26 16.07
CA HIS A 372 -11.14 15.18 16.76
C HIS A 372 -9.95 15.11 15.79
N ALA A 373 -10.19 15.00 14.47
CA ALA A 373 -9.12 15.02 13.49
C ALA A 373 -8.46 16.41 13.50
N HIS A 374 -7.13 16.42 13.69
CA HIS A 374 -6.37 17.67 13.77
C HIS A 374 -4.90 17.46 13.41
N ARG A 375 -4.18 18.57 13.25
CA ARG A 375 -2.73 18.54 13.09
C ARG A 375 -2.05 18.58 14.45
N ALA A 376 -1.07 17.69 14.65
CA ALA A 376 -0.26 17.64 15.86
C ALA A 376 0.43 18.99 16.09
N ASP A 377 0.44 19.46 17.32
CA ASP A 377 1.11 20.70 17.69
C ASP A 377 2.63 20.47 17.85
N PRO A 378 3.47 21.01 16.94
CA PRO A 378 4.91 20.82 17.00
C PRO A 378 5.54 21.44 18.25
N GLN A 379 4.90 22.43 18.89
CA GLN A 379 5.41 23.07 20.09
C GLN A 379 5.40 22.12 21.30
N ARG A 380 4.51 21.11 21.30
CA ARG A 380 4.48 20.10 22.36
C ARG A 380 5.74 19.23 22.39
N LEU A 381 6.18 18.77 21.23
CA LEU A 381 7.44 18.02 21.13
C LEU A 381 8.64 18.92 21.45
N ALA A 382 8.63 20.16 20.98
CA ALA A 382 9.67 21.13 21.30
C ALA A 382 9.76 21.39 22.81
N ALA A 383 8.64 21.53 23.52
CA ALA A 383 8.62 21.72 24.98
C ALA A 383 9.17 20.49 25.74
N ILE A 384 8.86 19.27 25.25
CA ILE A 384 9.45 18.03 25.80
C ILE A 384 10.97 18.08 25.63
N ASN A 385 11.45 18.45 24.43
CA ASN A 385 12.87 18.50 24.12
C ASN A 385 13.61 19.54 24.96
N GLU A 386 13.03 20.73 25.19
CA GLU A 386 13.59 21.74 26.09
C GLU A 386 13.64 21.26 27.56
N THR A 387 12.64 20.51 28.01
CA THR A 387 12.63 19.90 29.36
C THR A 387 13.80 18.92 29.52
N LEU A 388 14.00 18.05 28.54
CA LEU A 388 15.10 17.08 28.54
C LEU A 388 16.48 17.75 28.40
N LYS A 389 16.57 18.79 27.58
CA LYS A 389 17.76 19.62 27.44
C LYS A 389 18.19 20.23 28.79
N ALA A 390 17.24 20.83 29.52
CA ALA A 390 17.50 21.40 30.84
C ALA A 390 17.92 20.33 31.86
N GLN A 391 17.33 19.13 31.80
CA GLN A 391 17.60 18.04 32.73
C GLN A 391 18.96 17.36 32.51
N PHE A 392 19.36 17.18 31.23
CA PHE A 392 20.51 16.37 30.85
C PHE A 392 21.68 17.15 30.29
N GLY A 393 21.52 18.44 30.03
CA GLY A 393 22.59 19.32 29.55
C GLY A 393 22.99 19.11 28.08
N VAL A 394 22.10 18.52 27.26
CA VAL A 394 22.34 18.34 25.80
C VAL A 394 22.00 19.64 25.10
N ALA A 395 22.98 20.29 24.50
CA ALA A 395 22.91 21.72 24.08
C ALA A 395 21.73 22.05 23.14
N ASP A 396 21.42 21.19 22.17
CA ASP A 396 20.39 21.45 21.15
C ASP A 396 19.09 20.62 21.42
N GLY A 397 19.02 19.96 22.58
CA GLY A 397 17.97 19.00 22.92
C GLY A 397 18.28 17.59 22.37
N PRO A 398 17.91 16.53 23.10
CA PRO A 398 18.35 15.19 22.77
C PRO A 398 17.45 14.45 21.78
N LEU A 399 16.25 14.96 21.45
CA LEU A 399 15.30 14.28 20.60
C LEU A 399 15.23 14.91 19.20
N SER A 400 15.39 14.09 18.18
CA SER A 400 15.17 14.46 16.79
C SER A 400 14.29 13.42 16.08
N SER A 401 13.58 13.83 15.02
CA SER A 401 12.80 12.90 14.21
C SER A 401 13.74 11.95 13.44
N GLY A 402 13.40 10.67 13.42
CA GLY A 402 14.11 9.65 12.68
C GLY A 402 13.14 8.58 12.19
N GLY A 403 12.77 8.63 10.90
CA GLY A 403 11.76 7.72 10.37
C GLY A 403 10.46 7.81 11.19
N SER A 404 10.02 6.68 11.71
CA SER A 404 8.76 6.51 12.44
C SER A 404 8.85 6.71 13.96
N GLY A 405 9.75 7.57 14.41
CA GLY A 405 9.90 7.82 15.84
C GLY A 405 10.95 8.88 16.14
N LEU A 406 11.59 8.76 17.30
CA LEU A 406 12.55 9.72 17.78
C LEU A 406 13.91 9.06 18.04
N VAL A 407 14.95 9.69 17.51
CA VAL A 407 16.34 9.35 17.79
C VAL A 407 16.79 10.15 19.01
N VAL A 408 17.54 9.51 19.90
CA VAL A 408 18.18 10.13 21.07
C VAL A 408 19.66 10.34 20.74
N GLY A 409 19.97 11.51 20.23
CA GLY A 409 21.27 11.85 19.66
C GLY A 409 21.78 13.25 20.03
N ASP A 410 22.94 13.56 19.47
CA ASP A 410 23.48 14.92 19.48
C ASP A 410 22.87 15.77 18.34
N LYS A 411 23.37 16.99 18.13
CA LYS A 411 22.92 17.90 17.06
C LYS A 411 23.05 17.32 15.64
N ASP A 412 23.91 16.35 15.45
CA ASP A 412 24.15 15.65 14.18
C ASP A 412 23.44 14.29 14.15
N GLN A 413 22.49 14.05 15.05
CA GLN A 413 21.71 12.83 15.21
C GLN A 413 22.52 11.57 15.54
N LYS A 414 23.80 11.71 15.88
CA LYS A 414 24.62 10.58 16.36
C LYS A 414 24.15 10.15 17.74
N ALA A 415 24.02 8.85 17.92
CA ALA A 415 23.58 8.30 19.19
C ALA A 415 24.44 8.78 20.36
N LEU A 416 23.77 9.26 21.42
CA LEU A 416 24.45 9.61 22.66
C LEU A 416 25.01 8.36 23.34
N PRO A 417 26.14 8.49 24.11
CA PRO A 417 26.72 7.37 24.82
C PRO A 417 25.78 6.76 25.87
N GLU A 418 25.81 5.44 26.00
CA GLU A 418 25.24 4.76 27.14
C GLU A 418 26.08 5.06 28.41
N PRO A 419 25.50 5.26 29.62
CA PRO A 419 24.07 5.11 29.95
C PRO A 419 23.24 6.41 29.82
N LEU A 420 23.79 7.49 29.26
CA LEU A 420 23.08 8.78 29.14
C LEU A 420 21.83 8.61 28.26
N ARG A 421 21.98 7.94 27.13
CA ARG A 421 20.89 7.68 26.17
C ARG A 421 19.73 6.94 26.84
N ALA A 422 20.00 5.88 27.60
CA ALA A 422 18.97 5.11 28.32
C ALA A 422 18.20 5.99 29.32
N ARG A 423 18.90 6.85 30.06
CA ARG A 423 18.26 7.77 31.04
C ARG A 423 17.38 8.81 30.35
N ILE A 424 17.79 9.30 29.18
CA ILE A 424 16.98 10.24 28.39
C ILE A 424 15.72 9.54 27.87
N ILE A 425 15.84 8.31 27.34
CA ILE A 425 14.68 7.52 26.89
C ILE A 425 13.69 7.31 28.05
N GLU A 426 14.18 6.89 29.23
CA GLU A 426 13.36 6.69 30.42
C GLU A 426 12.63 7.98 30.83
N ALA A 427 13.28 9.14 30.78
CA ALA A 427 12.67 10.42 31.11
C ALA A 427 11.71 10.94 30.01
N ALA A 428 11.97 10.65 28.74
CA ALA A 428 11.15 11.09 27.62
C ALA A 428 9.81 10.35 27.53
N LEU A 429 9.79 9.05 27.82
CA LEU A 429 8.59 8.21 27.63
C LEU A 429 7.36 8.71 28.40
N PRO A 430 7.40 9.08 29.70
CA PRO A 430 6.23 9.62 30.39
C PRO A 430 5.77 10.97 29.80
N LEU A 431 6.69 11.82 29.36
CA LEU A 431 6.37 13.11 28.74
C LEU A 431 5.67 12.91 27.37
N LEU A 432 6.17 11.99 26.56
CA LEU A 432 5.55 11.63 25.29
C LEU A 432 4.16 11.02 25.47
N ARG A 433 4.02 10.11 26.43
CA ARG A 433 2.71 9.47 26.76
C ARG A 433 1.69 10.45 27.33
N ALA A 434 2.14 11.55 27.94
CA ALA A 434 1.27 12.62 28.42
C ALA A 434 0.84 13.60 27.30
N ASN A 435 1.49 13.57 26.13
CA ASN A 435 1.11 14.38 24.99
C ASN A 435 -0.18 13.81 24.34
N PRO A 436 -1.29 14.59 24.27
CA PRO A 436 -2.56 14.10 23.73
C PRO A 436 -2.52 13.74 22.24
N ASP A 437 -1.52 14.23 21.51
CA ASP A 437 -1.31 13.89 20.10
C ASP A 437 -0.66 12.50 19.92
N VAL A 438 -0.16 11.88 21.02
CA VAL A 438 0.57 10.62 21.00
C VAL A 438 -0.29 9.50 21.60
N ALA A 439 -0.62 8.51 20.80
CA ALA A 439 -1.33 7.30 21.25
C ALA A 439 -0.38 6.23 21.79
N PHE A 440 0.85 6.19 21.30
CA PHE A 440 1.82 5.18 21.66
C PHE A 440 3.24 5.75 21.66
N ALA A 441 4.00 5.47 22.71
CA ALA A 441 5.43 5.72 22.78
C ALA A 441 6.10 4.60 23.60
N GLU A 442 7.12 3.95 23.02
CA GLU A 442 7.88 2.90 23.72
C GLU A 442 9.34 2.88 23.23
N SER A 443 10.23 2.42 24.09
CA SER A 443 11.62 2.16 23.71
C SER A 443 11.69 1.05 22.67
N ARG A 444 12.50 1.25 21.62
CA ARG A 444 12.83 0.22 20.63
C ARG A 444 13.31 -1.07 21.30
N ASP A 445 14.21 -0.96 22.27
CA ASP A 445 14.85 -2.13 22.89
C ASP A 445 13.87 -2.92 23.77
N VAL A 446 12.90 -2.24 24.38
CA VAL A 446 11.78 -2.91 25.08
C VAL A 446 10.92 -3.69 24.08
N LEU A 447 10.54 -3.09 22.96
CA LEU A 447 9.76 -3.78 21.93
C LEU A 447 10.52 -4.98 21.35
N LEU A 448 11.81 -4.85 21.06
CA LEU A 448 12.64 -5.95 20.55
C LEU A 448 12.76 -7.11 21.55
N GLY A 449 12.72 -6.84 22.85
CA GLY A 449 12.72 -7.86 23.90
C GLY A 449 11.40 -8.64 24.03
N GLU A 450 10.32 -8.17 23.42
CA GLU A 450 9.03 -8.84 23.44
C GLU A 450 8.94 -9.96 22.39
N PRO A 451 8.20 -11.05 22.68
CA PRO A 451 7.91 -12.06 21.68
C PRO A 451 7.11 -11.46 20.52
N LEU A 452 7.28 -12.05 19.33
CA LEU A 452 6.40 -11.74 18.21
C LEU A 452 4.96 -12.14 18.53
N PRO A 453 3.97 -11.42 18.00
CA PRO A 453 2.57 -11.82 18.14
C PRO A 453 2.34 -13.24 17.63
N PRO A 454 1.41 -14.00 18.23
CA PRO A 454 1.08 -15.33 17.76
C PRO A 454 0.71 -15.34 16.25
N ALA A 455 1.18 -16.33 15.52
CA ALA A 455 0.98 -16.41 14.07
C ALA A 455 -0.51 -16.58 13.67
N ASP A 456 -1.33 -17.11 14.56
CA ASP A 456 -2.78 -17.30 14.42
C ASP A 456 -3.60 -16.08 14.85
N LEU A 457 -2.97 -15.08 15.49
CA LEU A 457 -3.65 -13.83 15.85
C LEU A 457 -4.05 -13.09 14.58
N THR A 458 -5.35 -12.81 14.46
CA THR A 458 -5.88 -12.08 13.30
C THR A 458 -5.47 -10.61 13.34
N PRO A 459 -5.16 -9.99 12.19
CA PRO A 459 -4.56 -8.65 12.14
C PRO A 459 -5.46 -7.54 12.66
N ASP A 460 -6.78 -7.72 12.61
CA ASP A 460 -7.80 -6.80 13.13
C ASP A 460 -7.82 -6.76 14.67
N LEU A 461 -7.48 -7.86 15.33
CA LEU A 461 -7.46 -7.97 16.80
C LEU A 461 -6.12 -7.54 17.44
N MET A 462 -5.12 -7.22 16.63
CA MET A 462 -3.81 -6.82 17.12
C MET A 462 -3.85 -5.44 17.80
N THR A 463 -3.23 -5.34 18.98
CA THR A 463 -3.00 -4.05 19.65
C THR A 463 -1.98 -3.20 18.90
N VAL A 464 -2.01 -1.87 19.09
CA VAL A 464 -0.99 -0.96 18.54
C VAL A 464 0.43 -1.43 18.91
N ARG A 465 0.65 -1.85 20.15
CA ARG A 465 1.94 -2.39 20.61
C ARG A 465 2.43 -3.58 19.78
N GLN A 466 1.55 -4.53 19.50
CA GLN A 466 1.88 -5.70 18.67
C GLN A 466 2.17 -5.32 17.22
N ARG A 467 1.40 -4.37 16.67
CA ARG A 467 1.62 -3.82 15.31
C ARG A 467 3.00 -3.15 15.22
N MET A 468 3.35 -2.30 16.21
CA MET A 468 4.64 -1.61 16.26
C MET A 468 5.80 -2.59 16.50
N ARG A 469 5.60 -3.66 17.28
CA ARG A 469 6.59 -4.74 17.43
C ARG A 469 6.99 -5.37 16.10
N LEU A 470 6.03 -5.58 15.20
CA LEU A 470 6.27 -6.14 13.86
C LEU A 470 6.99 -5.16 12.91
N SER A 471 6.96 -3.87 13.20
CA SER A 471 7.66 -2.83 12.44
C SER A 471 9.08 -2.57 12.95
N THR A 472 9.41 -3.02 14.18
CA THR A 472 10.65 -2.64 14.85
C THR A 472 11.80 -3.55 14.44
N VAL A 473 12.88 -2.95 13.94
CA VAL A 473 14.10 -3.60 13.44
C VAL A 473 15.31 -3.16 14.26
N ALA A 474 16.09 -4.12 14.73
CA ALA A 474 17.32 -3.84 15.47
C ALA A 474 18.33 -3.05 14.61
N GLY A 475 18.90 -1.98 15.17
CA GLY A 475 19.91 -1.15 14.52
C GLY A 475 19.40 -0.23 13.39
N ARG A 476 18.10 -0.30 13.04
CA ARG A 476 17.49 0.54 11.99
C ARG A 476 16.31 1.38 12.49
N SER A 477 15.52 0.85 13.42
CA SER A 477 14.45 1.64 14.02
C SER A 477 14.98 2.68 15.01
N PRO A 478 14.28 3.84 15.16
CA PRO A 478 14.68 4.89 16.10
C PRO A 478 14.64 4.40 17.56
N ASP A 479 15.23 5.16 18.48
CA ASP A 479 15.34 4.78 19.90
C ASP A 479 14.00 4.73 20.62
N ILE A 480 13.08 5.64 20.26
CA ILE A 480 11.71 5.70 20.75
C ILE A 480 10.74 5.57 19.60
N ILE A 481 9.99 4.49 19.58
CA ILE A 481 8.93 4.26 18.61
C ILE A 481 7.70 5.04 19.05
N VAL A 482 7.16 5.87 18.14
CA VAL A 482 6.02 6.76 18.42
C VAL A 482 4.92 6.52 17.39
N ALA A 483 3.67 6.49 17.85
CA ALA A 483 2.51 6.60 16.98
C ALA A 483 1.62 7.75 17.44
N LEU A 484 1.23 8.60 16.50
CA LEU A 484 0.25 9.65 16.75
C LEU A 484 -1.13 9.04 16.99
N SER A 485 -2.01 9.79 17.66
CA SER A 485 -3.40 9.41 17.89
C SER A 485 -4.15 9.26 16.56
N GLU A 486 -5.22 8.47 16.57
CA GLU A 486 -6.02 8.23 15.38
C GLU A 486 -6.56 9.55 14.80
N ASN A 487 -6.42 9.73 13.48
CA ASN A 487 -6.75 10.96 12.77
C ASN A 487 -5.95 12.21 13.22
N VAL A 488 -4.77 12.01 13.82
CA VAL A 488 -3.81 13.08 14.08
C VAL A 488 -2.64 12.94 13.10
N VAL A 489 -2.30 14.02 12.39
CA VAL A 489 -1.20 14.04 11.43
C VAL A 489 -0.22 15.17 11.75
N SER A 490 1.05 14.98 11.45
CA SER A 490 2.04 16.04 11.60
C SER A 490 2.12 16.91 10.35
N GLY A 491 2.41 18.21 10.52
CA GLY A 491 2.69 19.13 9.41
C GLY A 491 1.49 19.40 8.51
N GLY A 492 1.78 19.58 7.21
CA GLY A 492 0.82 19.85 6.14
C GLY A 492 1.08 21.19 5.45
N ARG A 493 1.25 21.16 4.10
CA ARG A 493 1.55 22.34 3.31
C ARG A 493 0.85 22.28 1.95
N VAL A 494 0.02 23.29 1.66
CA VAL A 494 -0.61 23.46 0.34
C VAL A 494 0.47 23.59 -0.75
N GLY A 495 0.34 22.83 -1.83
CA GLY A 495 1.34 22.71 -2.88
C GLY A 495 2.51 21.76 -2.54
N GLY A 496 2.34 20.95 -1.52
CA GLY A 496 3.19 19.84 -1.10
C GLY A 496 2.32 18.77 -0.46
N THR A 497 2.79 18.10 0.59
CA THR A 497 2.02 17.09 1.31
C THR A 497 0.99 17.73 2.24
N ILE A 498 -0.28 17.44 2.05
CA ILE A 498 -1.40 17.88 2.91
C ILE A 498 -2.03 16.73 3.70
N SER A 499 -1.90 15.50 3.22
CA SER A 499 -2.35 14.27 3.85
C SER A 499 -1.20 13.26 3.89
N ASN A 500 -1.23 12.36 4.87
CA ASN A 500 -0.14 11.41 5.09
C ASN A 500 -0.68 10.06 5.58
N HIS A 501 0.21 9.07 5.65
CA HIS A 501 0.01 7.73 6.14
C HIS A 501 1.21 7.34 7.05
N GLY A 502 1.45 6.07 7.31
CA GLY A 502 2.56 5.60 8.14
C GLY A 502 2.13 5.30 9.57
N THR A 503 0.83 5.12 9.81
CA THR A 503 0.26 4.95 11.14
C THR A 503 -0.19 3.49 11.39
N PRO A 504 -0.31 3.07 12.67
CA PRO A 504 -0.82 1.74 13.00
C PRO A 504 -2.35 1.62 12.89
N TRP A 505 -3.05 2.63 12.37
CA TRP A 505 -4.50 2.66 12.30
C TRP A 505 -5.04 1.94 11.07
N ASP A 506 -6.27 1.47 11.15
CA ASP A 506 -6.82 0.59 10.12
C ASP A 506 -7.08 1.29 8.78
N TYR A 507 -7.21 2.61 8.74
CA TYR A 507 -7.30 3.34 7.47
C TYR A 507 -5.99 3.26 6.64
N ASP A 508 -4.83 3.07 7.31
CA ASP A 508 -3.53 2.85 6.66
C ASP A 508 -3.21 1.37 6.49
N ARG A 509 -3.73 0.49 7.33
CA ARG A 509 -3.41 -0.94 7.36
C ARG A 509 -4.35 -1.81 6.53
N ARG A 510 -5.64 -1.44 6.40
CA ARG A 510 -6.61 -2.22 5.63
C ARG A 510 -6.47 -1.97 4.15
N VAL A 511 -6.19 -3.04 3.40
CA VAL A 511 -5.96 -3.03 1.97
C VAL A 511 -6.76 -4.15 1.29
N PRO A 512 -7.22 -3.99 0.05
CA PRO A 512 -7.81 -5.10 -0.68
C PRO A 512 -6.72 -6.12 -1.02
N ILE A 513 -7.07 -7.41 -0.99
CA ILE A 513 -6.23 -8.49 -1.54
C ILE A 513 -7.12 -9.32 -2.46
N ILE A 514 -6.81 -9.32 -3.75
CA ILE A 514 -7.63 -9.95 -4.77
C ILE A 514 -6.76 -10.89 -5.60
N PHE A 515 -7.12 -12.16 -5.67
CA PHE A 515 -6.52 -13.11 -6.59
C PHE A 515 -7.46 -13.36 -7.77
N TRP A 516 -6.92 -13.32 -8.97
CA TRP A 516 -7.70 -13.49 -10.20
C TRP A 516 -6.91 -14.27 -11.26
N TRP A 517 -7.62 -15.00 -12.10
CA TRP A 517 -7.13 -15.65 -13.31
C TRP A 517 -8.22 -15.66 -14.38
N PRO A 518 -7.90 -15.75 -15.68
CA PRO A 518 -8.91 -15.85 -16.73
C PRO A 518 -9.85 -17.03 -16.49
N GLY A 519 -11.15 -16.75 -16.48
CA GLY A 519 -12.19 -17.75 -16.18
C GLY A 519 -12.43 -18.02 -14.68
N ALA A 520 -11.85 -17.22 -13.79
CA ALA A 520 -12.18 -17.31 -12.36
C ALA A 520 -13.65 -16.94 -12.11
N GLU A 521 -14.29 -17.65 -11.19
CA GLU A 521 -15.61 -17.28 -10.66
C GLU A 521 -15.44 -16.37 -9.47
N GLY A 522 -16.12 -15.22 -9.46
CA GLY A 522 -16.05 -14.23 -8.39
C GLY A 522 -16.49 -14.80 -7.05
N GLN A 523 -15.71 -14.53 -6.01
CA GLN A 523 -16.04 -14.90 -4.64
C GLN A 523 -15.51 -13.87 -3.67
N GLU A 524 -16.38 -13.30 -2.84
CA GLU A 524 -15.97 -12.46 -1.73
C GLU A 524 -15.72 -13.31 -0.47
N ARG A 525 -14.61 -13.03 0.21
CA ARG A 525 -14.16 -13.74 1.41
C ARG A 525 -13.94 -12.76 2.54
N PHE A 526 -14.50 -13.03 3.70
CA PHE A 526 -14.56 -12.09 4.81
C PHE A 526 -13.54 -12.35 5.93
N LEU A 527 -12.94 -13.55 5.95
CA LEU A 527 -11.91 -13.85 6.94
C LEU A 527 -10.68 -12.97 6.70
N PRO A 528 -10.12 -12.36 7.76
CA PRO A 528 -8.94 -11.53 7.65
C PRO A 528 -7.74 -12.32 7.10
N ILE A 529 -7.06 -11.75 6.12
CA ILE A 529 -5.77 -12.21 5.59
C ILE A 529 -4.77 -11.05 5.56
N ARG A 530 -3.50 -11.37 5.32
CA ARG A 530 -2.40 -10.42 5.40
C ARG A 530 -1.64 -10.35 4.09
N THR A 531 -1.03 -9.22 3.78
CA THR A 531 -0.16 -9.10 2.60
C THR A 531 0.98 -10.12 2.61
N ILE A 532 1.50 -10.46 3.80
CA ILE A 532 2.49 -11.54 3.96
C ILE A 532 1.97 -12.95 3.60
N ASP A 533 0.65 -13.13 3.46
CA ASP A 533 0.05 -14.41 3.02
C ASP A 533 0.09 -14.58 1.49
N ILE A 534 0.45 -13.53 0.73
CA ILE A 534 0.43 -13.54 -0.75
C ILE A 534 1.49 -14.49 -1.31
N SER A 535 2.76 -14.32 -0.95
CA SER A 535 3.84 -15.13 -1.52
C SER A 535 3.74 -16.61 -1.16
N PRO A 536 3.42 -17.04 0.09
CA PRO A 536 3.21 -18.45 0.39
C PRO A 536 1.94 -19.04 -0.27
N THR A 537 0.99 -18.20 -0.68
CA THR A 537 -0.19 -18.61 -1.47
C THR A 537 0.17 -18.83 -2.94
N LEU A 538 0.97 -17.94 -3.54
CA LEU A 538 1.37 -18.03 -4.95
C LEU A 538 2.41 -19.13 -5.22
N ALA A 539 3.36 -19.34 -4.30
CA ALA A 539 4.47 -20.26 -4.49
C ALA A 539 4.04 -21.69 -4.88
N PRO A 540 3.12 -22.36 -4.18
CA PRO A 540 2.68 -23.70 -4.57
C PRO A 540 1.91 -23.72 -5.90
N ILE A 541 1.20 -22.66 -6.25
CA ILE A 541 0.46 -22.54 -7.53
C ILE A 541 1.44 -22.61 -8.71
N ILE A 542 2.60 -21.98 -8.58
CA ILE A 542 3.65 -22.01 -9.62
C ILE A 542 4.67 -23.14 -9.42
N GLY A 543 4.47 -24.01 -8.44
CA GLY A 543 5.32 -25.16 -8.17
C GLY A 543 6.68 -24.82 -7.54
N VAL A 544 6.76 -23.71 -6.82
CA VAL A 544 7.94 -23.25 -6.10
C VAL A 544 7.79 -23.58 -4.61
N GLN A 545 8.84 -24.08 -3.99
CA GLN A 545 8.88 -24.33 -2.55
C GLN A 545 9.12 -23.03 -1.78
N THR A 546 8.34 -22.81 -0.74
CA THR A 546 8.54 -21.70 0.19
C THR A 546 9.70 -21.99 1.14
N PRO A 547 10.51 -21.00 1.51
CA PRO A 547 11.43 -21.12 2.64
C PRO A 547 10.71 -21.49 3.93
N ALA A 548 11.41 -22.18 4.82
CA ALA A 548 10.91 -22.45 6.16
C ALA A 548 10.80 -21.17 6.98
N GLY A 549 9.81 -21.13 7.87
CA GLY A 549 9.67 -20.07 8.88
C GLY A 549 9.17 -18.73 8.34
N LEU A 550 8.40 -18.70 7.25
CA LEU A 550 7.66 -17.49 6.85
C LEU A 550 6.68 -17.07 7.95
N ASP A 551 6.39 -15.77 8.04
CA ASP A 551 5.34 -15.23 8.91
C ASP A 551 3.96 -15.44 8.27
N GLY A 552 3.92 -15.41 6.93
CA GLY A 552 2.73 -15.64 6.13
C GLY A 552 2.36 -17.12 6.01
N ARG A 553 1.09 -17.36 5.74
CA ARG A 553 0.53 -18.70 5.50
C ARG A 553 -0.12 -18.78 4.12
N CYS A 554 -0.17 -19.98 3.56
CA CYS A 554 -0.89 -20.23 2.32
C CYS A 554 -2.39 -20.11 2.56
N ILE A 555 -3.08 -19.41 1.66
CA ILE A 555 -4.54 -19.28 1.62
C ILE A 555 -5.05 -20.13 0.45
N ASP A 556 -5.94 -21.07 0.74
CA ASP A 556 -6.56 -21.89 -0.32
C ASP A 556 -7.51 -21.03 -1.16
N LEU A 557 -7.15 -20.85 -2.43
CA LEU A 557 -7.94 -20.05 -3.36
C LEU A 557 -9.13 -20.82 -3.93
N GLN A 558 -9.24 -22.13 -3.64
CA GLN A 558 -10.26 -23.02 -4.21
C GLN A 558 -10.31 -22.91 -5.75
N ALA A 559 -9.11 -22.92 -6.36
CA ALA A 559 -8.99 -22.92 -7.81
C ALA A 559 -9.50 -24.24 -8.40
N PRO A 560 -9.92 -24.26 -9.67
CA PRO A 560 -10.24 -25.51 -10.36
C PRO A 560 -9.03 -26.47 -10.29
N GLY A 561 -9.28 -27.70 -9.85
CA GLY A 561 -8.21 -28.70 -9.67
C GLY A 561 -7.90 -29.05 -8.21
N GLY A 562 -8.54 -28.39 -7.25
CA GLY A 562 -8.42 -28.70 -5.83
C GLY A 562 -7.73 -27.62 -4.99
N SER A 563 -7.33 -28.00 -3.76
CA SER A 563 -6.63 -27.06 -2.86
C SER A 563 -5.30 -26.61 -3.43
N THR A 564 -5.07 -25.30 -3.40
CA THR A 564 -3.82 -24.68 -3.84
C THR A 564 -2.74 -24.71 -2.77
N CYS A 565 -3.10 -25.01 -1.51
CA CYS A 565 -2.17 -25.08 -0.39
C CYS A 565 -1.70 -26.52 -0.13
N PRO A 566 -0.43 -26.72 0.28
CA PRO A 566 0.05 -28.01 0.77
C PRO A 566 -0.81 -28.51 1.94
N ALA A 567 -1.03 -29.82 2.02
CA ALA A 567 -1.70 -30.40 3.18
C ALA A 567 -0.91 -30.08 4.45
N VAL A 568 -1.63 -29.60 5.46
CA VAL A 568 -1.05 -29.39 6.80
C VAL A 568 -0.72 -30.79 7.34
N ARG A 569 0.57 -31.06 7.56
CA ARG A 569 1.06 -32.31 8.15
C ARG A 569 1.09 -32.21 9.67
#